data_53fa8b02e84a38c431ddc35f557de075
#
_entry.id   53fa8b02e84a38c431ddc35f557de075
#
_cell.length_a   1.000
_cell.length_b   1.000
_cell.length_c   1.000
_cell.angle_alpha   90.00
_cell.angle_beta   90.00
_cell.angle_gamma   90.00
#
_symmetry.space_group_name_H-M   'P 1'
#
loop_
_entity.id
_entity.type
_entity.pdbx_description
1 polymer ?
#
loop_
_entity_poly.entity_id
_entity_poly.type
_entity_poly.pdbx_seq_one_letter_code
_entity_poly.pdbx_strand_id
1 'polypeptide(L)'
;MIIILKRNANKEKVENLKTELVNQGFKLHLSEGTEASLIGLIGDTSRIHEDWLKANDVVEDVRRIREPYKKANRSMHPDDTGIDVCGRKIGGGSFQVIAGPCSIETKEQITEVAEDVKRSGAAFLRGGAFKPRTSPYAFQGLHEQGLDLLLEAKKATGLPVVTEIMSAEHLPLFDDVDIIQVGARNMQNFELLKVLGKIDKPILLKRGLANSLDELLMSAEYIMAGGNEKVILCERGIRTFETSYRNTLDISAIPMLKKKTHLPVIVDPSHAAGIRFMVEPLAMAAIAAGADGLMIEVHNNPEKALCDGAQSLTPEMFDHLMKKVDKAADFFHSLAGISLLRKNPPFCQ
;
A
#
# COMPACT_ATOMS: atom_id res chain seq x y z
N MET A 1 -11.84 20.65 7.22
CA MET A 1 -12.42 20.73 8.57
C MET A 1 -13.14 19.43 8.84
N ILE A 2 -13.12 18.93 10.09
CA ILE A 2 -13.84 17.72 10.49
C ILE A 2 -14.88 18.13 11.53
N ILE A 3 -16.09 17.63 11.35
CA ILE A 3 -17.18 17.71 12.32
C ILE A 3 -17.33 16.33 12.95
N ILE A 4 -17.16 16.23 14.25
CA ILE A 4 -17.34 15.00 15.02
C ILE A 4 -18.79 15.00 15.51
N LEU A 5 -19.52 13.95 15.17
CA LEU A 5 -20.92 13.81 15.56
C LEU A 5 -21.02 13.11 16.92
N LYS A 6 -22.04 13.50 17.72
CA LYS A 6 -22.37 12.82 18.97
C LYS A 6 -22.75 11.36 18.71
N ARG A 7 -22.37 10.46 19.61
CA ARG A 7 -22.51 8.99 19.48
C ARG A 7 -23.95 8.52 19.18
N ASN A 8 -24.96 9.26 19.60
CA ASN A 8 -26.37 8.96 19.38
C ASN A 8 -27.09 10.13 18.72
N ALA A 9 -26.43 10.83 17.80
CA ALA A 9 -27.01 11.97 17.11
C ALA A 9 -28.30 11.57 16.37
N ASN A 10 -29.31 12.44 16.43
CA ASN A 10 -30.56 12.24 15.70
C ASN A 10 -30.29 12.24 14.21
N LYS A 11 -30.63 11.14 13.52
CA LYS A 11 -30.34 10.94 12.08
C LYS A 11 -30.94 12.03 11.20
N GLU A 12 -32.18 12.46 11.47
CA GLU A 12 -32.85 13.50 10.69
C GLU A 12 -32.11 14.85 10.83
N LYS A 13 -31.69 15.21 12.05
CA LYS A 13 -30.90 16.44 12.28
C LYS A 13 -29.52 16.36 11.62
N VAL A 14 -28.91 15.19 11.57
CA VAL A 14 -27.63 14.98 10.84
C VAL A 14 -27.81 15.16 9.34
N GLU A 15 -28.89 14.62 8.75
CA GLU A 15 -29.18 14.84 7.33
C GLU A 15 -29.48 16.30 7.01
N ASN A 16 -30.16 17.01 7.89
CA ASN A 16 -30.38 18.45 7.73
C ASN A 16 -29.06 19.23 7.76
N LEU A 17 -28.15 18.91 8.69
CA LEU A 17 -26.81 19.54 8.71
C LEU A 17 -26.02 19.23 7.44
N LYS A 18 -26.04 18.00 6.94
CA LYS A 18 -25.39 17.64 5.67
C LYS A 18 -25.94 18.46 4.50
N THR A 19 -27.26 18.56 4.40
CA THR A 19 -27.93 19.33 3.35
C THR A 19 -27.54 20.79 3.40
N GLU A 20 -27.48 21.38 4.58
CA GLU A 20 -27.08 22.77 4.76
C GLU A 20 -25.63 23.00 4.33
N LEU A 21 -24.71 22.10 4.70
CA LEU A 21 -23.30 22.18 4.31
C LEU A 21 -23.11 22.04 2.80
N VAL A 22 -23.85 21.14 2.14
CA VAL A 22 -23.84 20.98 0.67
C VAL A 22 -24.38 22.24 0.01
N ASN A 23 -25.45 22.84 0.50
CA ASN A 23 -26.01 24.10 -0.02
C ASN A 23 -25.04 25.30 0.13
N GLN A 24 -24.14 25.25 1.12
CA GLN A 24 -23.05 26.21 1.28
C GLN A 24 -21.87 25.94 0.33
N GLY A 25 -21.95 24.91 -0.52
CA GLY A 25 -20.96 24.57 -1.55
C GLY A 25 -19.85 23.64 -1.12
N PHE A 26 -19.97 22.96 0.04
CA PHE A 26 -18.98 21.98 0.50
C PHE A 26 -19.23 20.60 -0.10
N LYS A 27 -18.15 19.91 -0.44
CA LYS A 27 -18.20 18.45 -0.63
C LYS A 27 -18.02 17.77 0.72
N LEU A 28 -18.85 16.78 0.98
CA LEU A 28 -18.81 16.03 2.23
C LEU A 28 -18.09 14.69 2.03
N HIS A 29 -17.22 14.37 2.94
CA HIS A 29 -16.68 13.01 3.15
C HIS A 29 -17.27 12.47 4.45
N LEU A 30 -17.99 11.34 4.37
CA LEU A 30 -18.60 10.72 5.52
C LEU A 30 -17.75 9.54 5.95
N SER A 31 -17.43 9.45 7.24
CA SER A 31 -16.75 8.32 7.83
C SER A 31 -17.55 7.84 9.02
N GLU A 32 -18.01 6.59 8.97
CA GLU A 32 -18.67 5.92 10.08
C GLU A 32 -17.66 4.99 10.76
N GLY A 33 -17.01 5.47 11.80
CA GLY A 33 -16.07 4.70 12.60
C GLY A 33 -16.78 3.97 13.75
N THR A 34 -16.10 3.00 14.35
CA THR A 34 -16.60 2.22 15.48
C THR A 34 -16.84 3.07 16.73
N GLU A 35 -16.08 4.14 16.93
CA GLU A 35 -16.18 5.02 18.09
C GLU A 35 -16.88 6.35 17.79
N ALA A 36 -16.79 6.89 16.59
CA ALA A 36 -17.37 8.16 16.21
C ALA A 36 -17.74 8.22 14.72
N SER A 37 -18.84 8.91 14.41
CA SER A 37 -19.18 9.30 13.03
C SER A 37 -18.66 10.70 12.75
N LEU A 38 -18.06 10.88 11.57
CA LEU A 38 -17.42 12.13 11.17
C LEU A 38 -17.99 12.66 9.86
N ILE A 39 -18.11 13.99 9.76
CA ILE A 39 -18.35 14.69 8.49
C ILE A 39 -17.10 15.51 8.16
N GLY A 40 -16.35 15.10 7.14
CA GLY A 40 -15.25 15.86 6.61
C GLY A 40 -15.73 16.88 5.59
N LEU A 41 -15.39 18.16 5.78
CA LEU A 41 -15.66 19.22 4.83
C LEU A 41 -14.46 19.37 3.89
N ILE A 42 -14.71 19.23 2.58
CA ILE A 42 -13.72 19.41 1.51
C ILE A 42 -14.09 20.68 0.76
N GLY A 43 -13.16 21.62 0.70
CA GLY A 43 -13.34 22.94 0.07
C GLY A 43 -12.71 24.04 0.93
N ASP A 44 -12.97 25.30 0.55
CA ASP A 44 -12.51 26.47 1.32
C ASP A 44 -13.37 26.64 2.58
N THR A 45 -12.89 26.09 3.69
CA THR A 45 -13.56 26.17 5.00
C THR A 45 -13.25 27.46 5.77
N SER A 46 -12.54 28.44 5.17
CA SER A 46 -12.22 29.72 5.82
C SER A 46 -13.47 30.52 6.19
N ARG A 47 -14.55 30.34 5.42
CA ARG A 47 -15.83 31.04 5.56
C ARG A 47 -16.77 30.42 6.61
N ILE A 48 -16.47 29.23 7.10
CA ILE A 48 -17.28 28.57 8.14
C ILE A 48 -16.84 29.01 9.53
N HIS A 49 -17.79 29.45 10.31
CA HIS A 49 -17.60 29.76 11.72
C HIS A 49 -17.73 28.46 12.56
N GLU A 50 -16.64 28.10 13.26
CA GLU A 50 -16.62 26.90 14.10
C GLU A 50 -17.69 26.95 15.19
N ASP A 51 -17.95 28.13 15.75
CA ASP A 51 -18.95 28.31 16.80
C ASP A 51 -20.35 27.98 16.31
N TRP A 52 -20.68 28.28 15.06
CA TRP A 52 -21.97 27.89 14.46
C TRP A 52 -22.12 26.38 14.36
N LEU A 53 -21.05 25.68 13.94
CA LEU A 53 -21.04 24.22 13.89
C LEU A 53 -21.14 23.62 15.30
N LYS A 54 -20.38 24.14 16.27
CA LYS A 54 -20.38 23.65 17.66
C LYS A 54 -21.71 23.90 18.38
N ALA A 55 -22.45 24.93 17.97
CA ALA A 55 -23.78 25.20 18.50
C ALA A 55 -24.85 24.21 18.01
N ASN A 56 -24.56 23.37 17.02
CA ASN A 56 -25.52 22.40 16.49
C ASN A 56 -25.64 21.20 17.42
N ASP A 57 -26.88 20.83 17.76
CA ASP A 57 -27.21 19.78 18.73
C ASP A 57 -26.56 18.41 18.47
N VAL A 58 -26.27 18.09 17.17
CA VAL A 58 -25.70 16.80 16.76
C VAL A 58 -24.17 16.80 16.72
N VAL A 59 -23.54 17.96 16.87
CA VAL A 59 -22.08 18.13 16.81
C VAL A 59 -21.49 17.98 18.22
N GLU A 60 -20.46 17.15 18.36
CA GLU A 60 -19.68 16.99 19.57
C GLU A 60 -18.47 17.94 19.58
N ASP A 61 -17.71 17.95 18.45
CA ASP A 61 -16.51 18.79 18.30
C ASP A 61 -16.28 19.14 16.83
N VAL A 62 -15.49 20.19 16.59
CA VAL A 62 -15.08 20.64 15.27
C VAL A 62 -13.57 20.84 15.26
N ARG A 63 -12.86 20.22 14.30
CA ARG A 63 -11.41 20.31 14.17
C ARG A 63 -10.98 20.77 12.79
N ARG A 64 -10.03 21.69 12.72
CA ARG A 64 -9.38 22.04 11.46
C ARG A 64 -8.21 21.10 11.20
N ILE A 65 -8.20 20.47 10.02
CA ILE A 65 -7.06 19.71 9.55
C ILE A 65 -6.05 20.70 8.97
N ARG A 66 -4.85 20.72 9.52
CA ARG A 66 -3.76 21.59 9.05
C ARG A 66 -2.98 20.93 7.91
N GLU A 67 -2.90 19.62 7.89
CA GLU A 67 -2.21 18.85 6.86
C GLU A 67 -2.87 19.06 5.49
N PRO A 68 -2.07 19.15 4.39
CA PRO A 68 -2.57 19.39 3.05
C PRO A 68 -3.35 18.21 2.46
N TYR A 69 -3.06 16.96 2.89
CA TYR A 69 -3.82 15.75 2.53
C TYR A 69 -5.02 15.60 3.46
N LYS A 70 -6.18 15.23 2.89
CA LYS A 70 -7.46 15.13 3.60
C LYS A 70 -7.97 13.71 3.66
N LYS A 71 -8.22 13.07 2.50
CA LYS A 71 -8.73 11.70 2.41
C LYS A 71 -7.75 10.69 3.03
N ALA A 72 -6.45 10.85 2.79
CA ALA A 72 -5.40 10.02 3.37
C ALA A 72 -5.15 10.29 4.86
N ASN A 73 -5.75 11.33 5.46
CA ASN A 73 -5.50 11.74 6.84
C ASN A 73 -6.29 10.88 7.82
N ARG A 74 -5.61 10.32 8.83
CA ARG A 74 -6.26 9.53 9.89
C ARG A 74 -7.37 10.28 10.62
N SER A 75 -7.27 11.59 10.75
CA SER A 75 -8.32 12.40 11.37
C SER A 75 -9.63 12.40 10.57
N MET A 76 -9.58 12.11 9.26
CA MET A 76 -10.77 11.96 8.39
C MET A 76 -11.32 10.53 8.40
N HIS A 77 -10.48 9.55 8.70
CA HIS A 77 -10.81 8.14 8.76
C HIS A 77 -10.08 7.50 9.95
N PRO A 78 -10.68 7.48 11.16
CA PRO A 78 -10.02 7.06 12.39
C PRO A 78 -9.57 5.60 12.40
N ASP A 79 -10.37 4.72 11.82
CA ASP A 79 -10.11 3.28 11.79
C ASP A 79 -9.07 2.92 10.70
N ASP A 80 -8.34 1.83 10.92
CA ASP A 80 -7.40 1.33 9.91
C ASP A 80 -8.14 0.79 8.68
N THR A 81 -7.71 1.23 7.50
CA THR A 81 -8.24 0.71 6.24
C THR A 81 -7.72 -0.69 5.96
N GLY A 82 -8.64 -1.59 5.66
CA GLY A 82 -8.33 -2.91 5.12
C GLY A 82 -8.78 -3.02 3.68
N ILE A 83 -7.86 -3.39 2.79
CA ILE A 83 -8.11 -3.53 1.36
C ILE A 83 -8.23 -5.01 1.03
N ASP A 84 -9.42 -5.44 0.60
CA ASP A 84 -9.63 -6.80 0.11
C ASP A 84 -9.16 -6.95 -1.34
N VAL A 85 -8.39 -7.99 -1.60
CA VAL A 85 -7.91 -8.37 -2.93
C VAL A 85 -8.09 -9.87 -3.08
N CYS A 86 -9.07 -10.28 -3.83
CA CYS A 86 -9.40 -11.71 -4.03
C CYS A 86 -9.57 -12.47 -2.70
N GLY A 87 -10.29 -11.89 -1.73
CA GLY A 87 -10.53 -12.48 -0.42
C GLY A 87 -9.33 -12.41 0.54
N ARG A 88 -8.25 -11.73 0.19
CA ARG A 88 -7.06 -11.51 1.02
C ARG A 88 -6.97 -10.06 1.42
N LYS A 89 -7.07 -9.80 2.72
CA LYS A 89 -7.10 -8.44 3.25
C LYS A 89 -5.69 -7.93 3.55
N ILE A 90 -5.34 -6.73 3.07
CA ILE A 90 -4.11 -6.01 3.38
C ILE A 90 -4.46 -4.85 4.30
N GLY A 91 -3.83 -4.74 5.47
CA GLY A 91 -4.16 -3.75 6.50
C GLY A 91 -5.43 -4.09 7.29
N GLY A 92 -5.92 -3.15 8.09
CA GLY A 92 -7.09 -3.36 8.95
C GLY A 92 -6.93 -4.54 9.92
N GLY A 93 -5.74 -4.70 10.50
CA GLY A 93 -5.40 -5.77 11.44
C GLY A 93 -4.92 -7.06 10.78
N SER A 94 -4.76 -7.13 9.45
CA SER A 94 -4.14 -8.27 8.77
C SER A 94 -2.72 -7.97 8.31
N PHE A 95 -1.88 -9.02 8.28
CA PHE A 95 -0.50 -8.94 7.80
C PHE A 95 -0.34 -9.85 6.58
N GLN A 96 0.24 -9.34 5.48
CA GLN A 96 0.40 -10.10 4.24
C GLN A 96 1.82 -10.00 3.69
N VAL A 97 2.26 -11.05 2.99
CA VAL A 97 3.55 -11.07 2.29
C VAL A 97 3.33 -11.17 0.79
N ILE A 98 3.92 -10.20 0.07
CA ILE A 98 4.00 -10.14 -1.38
C ILE A 98 5.39 -10.62 -1.77
N ALA A 99 5.51 -11.70 -2.56
CA ALA A 99 6.81 -12.26 -2.92
C ALA A 99 6.89 -12.65 -4.40
N GLY A 100 8.10 -12.65 -4.95
CA GLY A 100 8.36 -13.03 -6.33
C GLY A 100 9.58 -12.32 -6.92
N PRO A 101 9.92 -12.55 -8.20
CA PRO A 101 11.15 -12.04 -8.79
C PRO A 101 11.10 -10.53 -9.04
N CYS A 102 12.26 -9.87 -9.06
CA CYS A 102 12.36 -8.47 -9.44
C CYS A 102 11.80 -8.26 -10.85
N SER A 103 12.23 -9.07 -11.79
CA SER A 103 11.76 -9.08 -13.18
C SER A 103 11.28 -10.46 -13.59
N ILE A 104 10.31 -10.49 -14.49
CA ILE A 104 9.90 -11.70 -15.20
C ILE A 104 10.88 -11.86 -16.35
N GLU A 105 11.52 -13.03 -16.43
CA GLU A 105 12.61 -13.29 -17.36
C GLU A 105 12.29 -14.41 -18.35
N THR A 106 11.69 -15.50 -17.85
CA THR A 106 11.21 -16.61 -18.65
C THR A 106 9.94 -17.20 -18.01
N LYS A 107 9.21 -18.04 -18.78
CA LYS A 107 8.06 -18.78 -18.28
C LYS A 107 8.45 -19.71 -17.15
N GLU A 108 9.54 -20.44 -17.31
CA GLU A 108 10.04 -21.40 -16.33
C GLU A 108 10.38 -20.69 -15.02
N GLN A 109 11.11 -19.57 -15.09
CA GLN A 109 11.51 -18.77 -13.92
C GLN A 109 10.29 -18.30 -13.12
N ILE A 110 9.31 -17.64 -13.77
CA ILE A 110 8.16 -17.08 -13.04
C ILE A 110 7.25 -18.16 -12.49
N THR A 111 7.08 -19.28 -13.20
CA THR A 111 6.24 -20.41 -12.75
C THR A 111 6.85 -21.08 -11.53
N GLU A 112 8.15 -21.44 -11.59
CA GLU A 112 8.87 -22.07 -10.49
C GLU A 112 8.85 -21.18 -9.24
N VAL A 113 9.20 -19.88 -9.38
CA VAL A 113 9.18 -18.94 -8.26
C VAL A 113 7.76 -18.79 -7.69
N ALA A 114 6.73 -18.72 -8.54
CA ALA A 114 5.34 -18.59 -8.09
C ALA A 114 4.88 -19.78 -7.24
N GLU A 115 5.25 -21.02 -7.65
CA GLU A 115 4.95 -22.24 -6.89
C GLU A 115 5.69 -22.26 -5.54
N ASP A 116 6.97 -21.87 -5.54
CA ASP A 116 7.80 -21.83 -4.35
C ASP A 116 7.31 -20.81 -3.33
N VAL A 117 7.03 -19.57 -3.75
CA VAL A 117 6.54 -18.54 -2.83
C VAL A 117 5.14 -18.86 -2.32
N LYS A 118 4.28 -19.50 -3.13
CA LYS A 118 2.98 -20.01 -2.69
C LYS A 118 3.13 -21.08 -1.61
N ARG A 119 3.99 -22.06 -1.85
CA ARG A 119 4.26 -23.16 -0.89
C ARG A 119 4.79 -22.64 0.45
N SER A 120 5.61 -21.58 0.42
CA SER A 120 6.14 -20.90 1.59
C SER A 120 5.16 -19.92 2.26
N GLY A 121 3.93 -19.75 1.74
CA GLY A 121 2.87 -18.97 2.38
C GLY A 121 2.77 -17.51 1.95
N ALA A 122 3.37 -17.11 0.84
CA ALA A 122 3.13 -15.79 0.27
C ALA A 122 1.64 -15.63 -0.11
N ALA A 123 1.09 -14.45 0.15
CA ALA A 123 -0.30 -14.14 -0.17
C ALA A 123 -0.47 -13.61 -1.60
N PHE A 124 0.55 -12.97 -2.15
CA PHE A 124 0.54 -12.35 -3.46
C PHE A 124 1.83 -12.66 -4.21
N LEU A 125 1.73 -12.83 -5.52
CA LEU A 125 2.87 -12.95 -6.42
C LEU A 125 3.22 -11.56 -6.98
N ARG A 126 4.49 -11.14 -6.85
CA ARG A 126 4.98 -9.98 -7.55
C ARG A 126 5.90 -10.38 -8.71
N GLY A 127 5.92 -9.59 -9.76
CA GLY A 127 6.86 -9.73 -10.87
C GLY A 127 6.83 -8.47 -11.74
N GLY A 128 7.99 -7.90 -12.04
CA GLY A 128 8.08 -6.72 -12.90
C GLY A 128 8.13 -7.10 -14.38
N ALA A 129 7.11 -6.76 -15.15
CA ALA A 129 7.10 -6.91 -16.62
C ALA A 129 7.78 -5.75 -17.33
N PHE A 130 7.64 -4.55 -16.79
CA PHE A 130 8.31 -3.32 -17.22
C PHE A 130 9.36 -2.90 -16.19
N LYS A 131 10.55 -2.47 -16.64
CA LYS A 131 11.66 -2.13 -15.73
C LYS A 131 12.17 -0.72 -15.99
N PRO A 132 12.00 0.23 -15.05
CA PRO A 132 12.61 1.55 -15.14
C PRO A 132 14.11 1.46 -14.84
N ARG A 133 14.94 1.54 -15.85
CA ARG A 133 16.39 1.41 -15.72
C ARG A 133 17.09 2.75 -15.88
N THR A 134 18.13 2.98 -15.06
CA THR A 134 18.99 4.17 -15.22
C THR A 134 19.83 4.07 -16.49
N SER A 135 20.26 2.86 -16.85
CA SER A 135 20.98 2.63 -18.11
C SER A 135 20.04 2.13 -19.21
N PRO A 136 20.05 2.74 -20.40
CA PRO A 136 19.24 2.26 -21.52
C PRO A 136 19.71 0.89 -22.07
N TYR A 137 20.91 0.46 -21.72
CA TYR A 137 21.49 -0.84 -22.13
C TYR A 137 21.15 -1.98 -21.15
N ALA A 138 20.58 -1.68 -20.00
CA ALA A 138 20.15 -2.70 -19.06
C ALA A 138 18.85 -3.36 -19.53
N PHE A 139 18.56 -4.56 -19.03
CA PHE A 139 17.31 -5.27 -19.31
C PHE A 139 16.09 -4.42 -18.94
N GLN A 140 15.22 -4.14 -19.93
CA GLN A 140 14.06 -3.25 -19.80
C GLN A 140 12.78 -3.98 -19.38
N GLY A 141 12.82 -5.31 -19.20
CA GLY A 141 11.66 -6.16 -18.99
C GLY A 141 11.14 -6.77 -20.29
N LEU A 142 10.23 -7.73 -20.18
CA LEU A 142 9.59 -8.38 -21.32
C LEU A 142 8.31 -7.65 -21.77
N HIS A 143 7.98 -6.54 -21.15
CA HIS A 143 6.80 -5.72 -21.45
C HIS A 143 5.49 -6.54 -21.43
N GLU A 144 4.68 -6.48 -22.48
CA GLU A 144 3.42 -7.19 -22.63
C GLU A 144 3.58 -8.72 -22.46
N GLN A 145 4.60 -9.30 -23.10
CA GLN A 145 4.90 -10.72 -22.93
C GLN A 145 5.17 -11.08 -21.45
N GLY A 146 5.83 -10.19 -20.70
CA GLY A 146 6.04 -10.40 -19.26
C GLY A 146 4.75 -10.37 -18.47
N LEU A 147 3.78 -9.54 -18.84
CA LEU A 147 2.45 -9.55 -18.23
C LEU A 147 1.72 -10.87 -18.50
N ASP A 148 1.76 -11.35 -19.74
CA ASP A 148 1.13 -12.64 -20.11
C ASP A 148 1.70 -13.79 -19.28
N LEU A 149 3.04 -13.87 -19.13
CA LEU A 149 3.70 -14.87 -18.31
C LEU A 149 3.31 -14.77 -16.83
N LEU A 150 3.15 -13.55 -16.29
CA LEU A 150 2.70 -13.34 -14.93
C LEU A 150 1.25 -13.82 -14.73
N LEU A 151 0.38 -13.55 -15.69
CA LEU A 151 -1.01 -13.99 -15.67
C LEU A 151 -1.15 -15.52 -15.85
N GLU A 152 -0.27 -16.15 -16.62
CA GLU A 152 -0.17 -17.62 -16.66
C GLU A 152 0.22 -18.20 -15.30
N ALA A 153 1.22 -17.62 -14.62
CA ALA A 153 1.64 -18.02 -13.28
C ALA A 153 0.51 -17.79 -12.24
N LYS A 154 -0.24 -16.67 -12.36
CA LYS A 154 -1.45 -16.42 -11.56
C LYS A 154 -2.47 -17.56 -11.74
N LYS A 155 -2.78 -17.95 -12.98
CA LYS A 155 -3.73 -19.04 -13.26
C LYS A 155 -3.26 -20.39 -12.69
N ALA A 156 -1.96 -20.69 -12.79
CA ALA A 156 -1.38 -21.94 -12.30
C ALA A 156 -1.38 -22.03 -10.76
N THR A 157 -1.12 -20.91 -10.09
CA THR A 157 -0.96 -20.89 -8.62
C THR A 157 -2.18 -20.41 -7.86
N GLY A 158 -3.06 -19.62 -8.48
CA GLY A 158 -4.16 -18.92 -7.82
C GLY A 158 -3.69 -17.76 -6.91
N LEU A 159 -2.42 -17.32 -7.02
CA LEU A 159 -1.94 -16.15 -6.31
C LEU A 159 -2.38 -14.88 -7.05
N PRO A 160 -3.05 -13.92 -6.39
CA PRO A 160 -3.25 -12.59 -6.97
C PRO A 160 -1.91 -11.91 -7.26
N VAL A 161 -1.87 -11.11 -8.34
CA VAL A 161 -0.62 -10.57 -8.86
C VAL A 161 -0.46 -9.07 -8.62
N VAL A 162 0.80 -8.69 -8.37
CA VAL A 162 1.23 -7.30 -8.19
C VAL A 162 2.31 -6.99 -9.22
N THR A 163 2.11 -5.99 -10.07
CA THR A 163 3.13 -5.57 -11.05
C THR A 163 3.14 -4.06 -11.26
N GLU A 164 4.30 -3.53 -11.67
CA GLU A 164 4.54 -2.10 -11.81
C GLU A 164 4.04 -1.57 -13.15
N ILE A 165 3.27 -0.48 -13.11
CA ILE A 165 2.91 0.31 -14.29
C ILE A 165 3.89 1.46 -14.48
N MET A 166 4.31 1.70 -15.73
CA MET A 166 5.27 2.77 -16.07
C MET A 166 4.60 4.02 -16.61
N SER A 167 3.53 3.85 -17.39
CA SER A 167 2.80 4.93 -18.07
C SER A 167 1.32 4.63 -18.08
N ALA A 168 0.49 5.68 -18.11
CA ALA A 168 -0.96 5.54 -18.27
C ALA A 168 -1.37 4.84 -19.58
N GLU A 169 -0.55 4.92 -20.61
CA GLU A 169 -0.76 4.23 -21.88
C GLU A 169 -0.80 2.71 -21.76
N HIS A 170 -0.10 2.15 -20.75
CA HIS A 170 -0.07 0.72 -20.50
C HIS A 170 -1.31 0.22 -19.75
N LEU A 171 -2.18 1.12 -19.23
CA LEU A 171 -3.29 0.74 -18.38
C LEU A 171 -4.22 -0.34 -18.98
N PRO A 172 -4.53 -0.33 -20.29
CA PRO A 172 -5.36 -1.40 -20.90
C PRO A 172 -4.78 -2.81 -20.78
N LEU A 173 -3.45 -2.94 -20.58
CA LEU A 173 -2.78 -4.23 -20.39
C LEU A 173 -2.93 -4.77 -18.95
N PHE A 174 -3.44 -3.96 -18.03
CA PHE A 174 -3.51 -4.28 -16.60
C PHE A 174 -4.90 -4.74 -16.13
N ASP A 175 -5.81 -5.06 -17.05
CA ASP A 175 -7.19 -5.46 -16.71
C ASP A 175 -7.26 -6.69 -15.81
N ASP A 176 -6.36 -7.68 -16.00
CA ASP A 176 -6.30 -8.91 -15.21
C ASP A 176 -5.30 -8.84 -14.05
N VAL A 177 -4.63 -7.70 -13.83
CA VAL A 177 -3.74 -7.45 -12.70
C VAL A 177 -4.56 -7.07 -11.47
N ASP A 178 -4.25 -7.66 -10.30
CA ASP A 178 -5.03 -7.47 -9.08
C ASP A 178 -4.59 -6.22 -8.29
N ILE A 179 -3.30 -5.93 -8.25
CA ILE A 179 -2.74 -4.75 -7.61
C ILE A 179 -1.77 -4.07 -8.57
N ILE A 180 -1.99 -2.80 -8.87
CA ILE A 180 -1.11 -2.00 -9.71
C ILE A 180 -0.07 -1.31 -8.80
N GLN A 181 1.22 -1.60 -9.03
CA GLN A 181 2.30 -0.92 -8.32
C GLN A 181 2.71 0.35 -9.05
N VAL A 182 2.82 1.44 -8.31
CA VAL A 182 3.51 2.68 -8.72
C VAL A 182 4.92 2.65 -8.13
N GLY A 183 5.93 2.57 -8.99
CA GLY A 183 7.32 2.51 -8.58
C GLY A 183 7.81 3.81 -7.94
N ALA A 184 8.89 3.72 -7.17
CA ALA A 184 9.45 4.86 -6.42
C ALA A 184 9.82 6.07 -7.31
N ARG A 185 10.21 5.83 -8.57
CA ARG A 185 10.53 6.90 -9.54
C ARG A 185 9.28 7.58 -10.09
N ASN A 186 8.11 6.94 -10.00
CA ASN A 186 6.82 7.45 -10.46
C ASN A 186 5.92 7.95 -9.31
N MET A 187 6.41 7.98 -8.06
CA MET A 187 5.62 8.44 -6.92
C MET A 187 5.01 9.83 -7.13
N GLN A 188 5.73 10.73 -7.79
CA GLN A 188 5.31 12.09 -8.09
C GLN A 188 4.91 12.30 -9.56
N ASN A 189 4.66 11.23 -10.31
CA ASN A 189 4.08 11.32 -11.64
C ASN A 189 2.57 11.57 -11.50
N PHE A 190 2.20 12.82 -11.18
CA PHE A 190 0.83 13.19 -10.87
C PHE A 190 -0.15 12.93 -12.01
N GLU A 191 0.28 12.96 -13.27
CA GLU A 191 -0.59 12.62 -14.40
C GLU A 191 -0.96 11.12 -14.37
N LEU A 192 0.01 10.24 -14.09
CA LEU A 192 -0.26 8.82 -13.88
C LEU A 192 -1.18 8.61 -12.66
N LEU A 193 -0.91 9.29 -11.54
CA LEU A 193 -1.70 9.14 -10.31
C LEU A 193 -3.16 9.57 -10.51
N LYS A 194 -3.42 10.64 -11.28
CA LYS A 194 -4.78 11.09 -11.64
C LYS A 194 -5.54 10.03 -12.43
N VAL A 195 -4.87 9.34 -13.36
CA VAL A 195 -5.48 8.25 -14.14
C VAL A 195 -5.80 7.07 -13.23
N LEU A 196 -4.85 6.65 -12.39
CA LEU A 196 -5.03 5.56 -11.42
C LEU A 196 -6.09 5.86 -10.34
N GLY A 197 -6.32 7.14 -10.07
CA GLY A 197 -7.41 7.59 -9.20
C GLY A 197 -8.82 7.36 -9.75
N LYS A 198 -8.97 7.08 -11.05
CA LYS A 198 -10.27 6.87 -11.71
C LYS A 198 -10.65 5.41 -11.89
N ILE A 199 -9.77 4.48 -11.58
CA ILE A 199 -10.00 3.05 -11.73
C ILE A 199 -10.33 2.40 -10.38
N ASP A 200 -11.00 1.27 -10.39
CA ASP A 200 -11.39 0.53 -9.19
C ASP A 200 -10.42 -0.63 -8.87
N LYS A 201 -9.10 -0.38 -8.95
CA LYS A 201 -8.06 -1.36 -8.60
C LYS A 201 -7.20 -0.86 -7.46
N PRO A 202 -6.78 -1.75 -6.54
CA PRO A 202 -5.80 -1.40 -5.50
C PRO A 202 -4.50 -0.88 -6.09
N ILE A 203 -3.98 0.20 -5.52
CA ILE A 203 -2.72 0.83 -5.94
C ILE A 203 -1.70 0.68 -4.81
N LEU A 204 -0.59 0.00 -5.08
CA LEU A 204 0.56 -0.05 -4.19
C LEU A 204 1.53 1.07 -4.58
N LEU A 205 1.58 2.10 -3.74
CA LEU A 205 2.37 3.32 -3.97
C LEU A 205 3.70 3.24 -3.19
N LYS A 206 4.81 3.08 -3.92
CA LYS A 206 6.15 3.06 -3.33
C LYS A 206 6.68 4.46 -3.05
N ARG A 207 7.22 4.68 -1.84
CA ARG A 207 7.90 5.93 -1.47
C ARG A 207 9.08 6.18 -2.38
N GLY A 208 9.21 7.42 -2.84
CA GLY A 208 10.34 7.87 -3.64
C GLY A 208 11.65 7.91 -2.84
N LEU A 209 12.78 7.92 -3.55
CA LEU A 209 14.12 7.75 -2.97
C LEU A 209 14.58 8.89 -2.07
N ALA A 210 13.99 10.08 -2.20
CA ALA A 210 14.36 11.29 -1.46
C ALA A 210 13.11 12.07 -1.01
N ASN A 211 11.97 11.39 -0.90
CA ASN A 211 10.69 12.03 -0.60
C ASN A 211 10.35 11.93 0.89
N SER A 212 9.80 13.01 1.41
CA SER A 212 9.23 13.05 2.76
C SER A 212 7.96 12.19 2.86
N LEU A 213 7.52 11.90 4.08
CA LEU A 213 6.26 11.19 4.32
C LEU A 213 5.05 12.02 3.88
N ASP A 214 5.13 13.35 4.01
CA ASP A 214 4.04 14.23 3.58
C ASP A 214 3.91 14.24 2.05
N GLU A 215 5.01 14.19 1.29
CA GLU A 215 4.97 14.04 -0.17
C GLU A 215 4.38 12.67 -0.58
N LEU A 216 4.69 11.59 0.14
CA LEU A 216 4.08 10.28 -0.09
C LEU A 216 2.56 10.33 0.16
N LEU A 217 2.13 10.96 1.25
CA LEU A 217 0.71 11.12 1.58
C LEU A 217 -0.02 12.04 0.59
N MET A 218 0.65 13.09 0.07
CA MET A 218 0.10 13.91 -1.00
C MET A 218 -0.06 13.14 -2.31
N SER A 219 0.88 12.25 -2.62
CA SER A 219 0.76 11.37 -3.79
C SER A 219 -0.39 10.37 -3.64
N ALA A 220 -0.59 9.81 -2.44
CA ALA A 220 -1.77 9.01 -2.12
C ALA A 220 -3.07 9.83 -2.25
N GLU A 221 -3.07 11.07 -1.78
CA GLU A 221 -4.21 11.98 -1.88
C GLU A 221 -4.61 12.24 -3.34
N TYR A 222 -3.65 12.33 -4.29
CA TYR A 222 -3.95 12.47 -5.72
C TYR A 222 -4.77 11.30 -6.26
N ILE A 223 -4.43 10.07 -5.86
CA ILE A 223 -5.17 8.87 -6.24
C ILE A 223 -6.57 8.90 -5.59
N MET A 224 -6.63 9.15 -4.29
CA MET A 224 -7.88 9.14 -3.52
C MET A 224 -8.83 10.27 -3.92
N ALA A 225 -8.31 11.43 -4.30
CA ALA A 225 -9.12 12.55 -4.81
C ALA A 225 -9.79 12.21 -6.15
N GLY A 226 -9.22 11.30 -6.94
CA GLY A 226 -9.81 10.76 -8.16
C GLY A 226 -11.00 9.83 -7.93
N GLY A 227 -11.16 9.30 -6.70
CA GLY A 227 -12.23 8.36 -6.30
C GLY A 227 -11.72 6.99 -5.87
N ASN A 228 -10.46 6.64 -6.14
CA ASN A 228 -9.89 5.35 -5.75
C ASN A 228 -9.30 5.43 -4.32
N GLU A 229 -9.98 4.85 -3.35
CA GLU A 229 -9.56 4.82 -1.95
C GLU A 229 -8.74 3.57 -1.58
N LYS A 230 -8.50 2.66 -2.54
CA LYS A 230 -7.75 1.42 -2.35
C LYS A 230 -6.24 1.64 -2.53
N VAL A 231 -5.64 2.44 -1.64
CA VAL A 231 -4.21 2.80 -1.69
C VAL A 231 -3.44 2.10 -0.58
N ILE A 232 -2.36 1.41 -0.94
CA ILE A 232 -1.42 0.73 -0.06
C ILE A 232 -0.09 1.50 -0.15
N LEU A 233 0.43 1.96 0.97
CA LEU A 233 1.73 2.63 1.02
C LEU A 233 2.84 1.59 1.15
N CYS A 234 4.00 1.85 0.51
CA CYS A 234 5.16 0.98 0.60
C CYS A 234 6.43 1.78 0.91
N GLU A 235 6.95 1.60 2.13
CA GLU A 235 8.29 2.06 2.49
C GLU A 235 9.33 1.12 1.86
N ARG A 236 10.38 1.67 1.21
CA ARG A 236 11.37 0.91 0.46
C ARG A 236 12.79 1.46 0.57
N GLY A 237 13.03 2.29 1.57
CA GLY A 237 14.31 2.95 1.79
C GLY A 237 14.46 4.28 1.06
N ILE A 238 15.24 5.14 1.65
CA ILE A 238 15.59 6.47 1.14
C ILE A 238 17.09 6.59 0.96
N ARG A 239 17.51 7.47 0.07
CA ARG A 239 18.92 7.85 -0.09
C ARG A 239 19.36 8.65 1.12
N THR A 240 20.50 8.25 1.68
CA THR A 240 21.20 8.97 2.74
C THR A 240 22.67 9.14 2.36
N PHE A 241 23.47 9.64 3.25
CA PHE A 241 24.92 9.74 3.09
C PHE A 241 25.63 8.36 3.18
N GLU A 242 24.94 7.32 3.68
CA GLU A 242 25.50 5.98 3.81
C GLU A 242 25.61 5.28 2.46
N THR A 243 26.74 4.65 2.18
CA THR A 243 27.07 4.01 0.91
C THR A 243 27.35 2.51 1.00
N SER A 244 27.37 1.95 2.22
CA SER A 244 27.62 0.51 2.45
C SER A 244 26.45 -0.37 1.98
N TYR A 245 25.29 0.22 1.76
CA TYR A 245 24.09 -0.42 1.23
C TYR A 245 23.32 0.55 0.31
N ARG A 246 22.36 0.01 -0.46
CA ARG A 246 21.71 0.75 -1.55
C ARG A 246 20.90 1.95 -1.06
N ASN A 247 20.07 1.77 -0.03
CA ASN A 247 19.28 2.83 0.61
C ASN A 247 19.10 2.49 2.09
N THR A 248 18.86 3.51 2.92
CA THR A 248 18.52 3.33 4.33
C THR A 248 17.04 3.04 4.45
N LEU A 249 16.67 1.86 4.99
CA LEU A 249 15.28 1.57 5.34
C LEU A 249 14.86 2.47 6.50
N ASP A 250 13.86 3.32 6.26
CA ASP A 250 13.34 4.23 7.27
C ASP A 250 12.29 3.50 8.14
N ILE A 251 12.78 2.75 9.13
CA ILE A 251 11.90 2.04 10.08
C ILE A 251 11.00 3.02 10.84
N SER A 252 11.48 4.24 11.12
CA SER A 252 10.71 5.28 11.81
C SER A 252 9.51 5.77 11.00
N ALA A 253 9.55 5.61 9.68
CA ALA A 253 8.43 5.95 8.80
C ALA A 253 7.17 5.13 9.11
N ILE A 254 7.32 3.87 9.55
CA ILE A 254 6.19 2.95 9.77
C ILE A 254 5.27 3.51 10.87
N PRO A 255 5.71 3.67 12.13
CA PRO A 255 4.84 4.20 13.18
C PRO A 255 4.38 5.64 12.90
N MET A 256 5.18 6.45 12.20
CA MET A 256 4.78 7.80 11.83
C MET A 256 3.66 7.78 10.79
N LEU A 257 3.72 6.93 9.76
CA LEU A 257 2.64 6.74 8.78
C LEU A 257 1.39 6.20 9.47
N LYS A 258 1.51 5.18 10.32
CA LYS A 258 0.37 4.63 11.11
C LYS A 258 -0.31 5.69 11.96
N LYS A 259 0.41 6.70 12.43
CA LYS A 259 -0.15 7.86 13.16
C LYS A 259 -0.82 8.88 12.24
N LYS A 260 -0.24 9.15 11.05
CA LYS A 260 -0.69 10.20 10.14
C LYS A 260 -1.84 9.75 9.23
N THR A 261 -1.87 8.46 8.83
CA THR A 261 -2.82 7.92 7.87
C THR A 261 -3.47 6.64 8.36
N HIS A 262 -4.63 6.34 7.81
CA HIS A 262 -5.36 5.08 8.01
C HIS A 262 -4.99 4.01 6.97
N LEU A 263 -4.20 4.37 5.96
CA LEU A 263 -3.83 3.49 4.84
C LEU A 263 -2.88 2.38 5.29
N PRO A 264 -2.97 1.18 4.70
CA PRO A 264 -2.03 0.09 4.96
C PRO A 264 -0.59 0.48 4.59
N VAL A 265 0.38 0.04 5.41
CA VAL A 265 1.81 0.28 5.21
C VAL A 265 2.55 -1.04 5.04
N ILE A 266 3.03 -1.30 3.82
CA ILE A 266 3.90 -2.44 3.49
C ILE A 266 5.36 -1.96 3.48
N VAL A 267 6.29 -2.86 3.76
CA VAL A 267 7.72 -2.59 3.74
C VAL A 267 8.44 -3.50 2.74
N ASP A 268 9.32 -2.92 1.93
CA ASP A 268 10.17 -3.61 0.96
C ASP A 268 11.64 -3.53 1.40
N PRO A 269 12.11 -4.49 2.22
CA PRO A 269 13.50 -4.53 2.67
C PRO A 269 14.48 -4.90 1.54
N SER A 270 14.02 -5.64 0.51
CA SER A 270 14.85 -6.05 -0.61
C SER A 270 15.39 -4.85 -1.39
N HIS A 271 14.49 -3.94 -1.82
CA HIS A 271 14.91 -2.74 -2.53
C HIS A 271 15.53 -1.68 -1.61
N ALA A 272 15.27 -1.73 -0.31
CA ALA A 272 15.93 -0.86 0.65
C ALA A 272 17.43 -1.22 0.76
N ALA A 273 17.73 -2.42 1.19
CA ALA A 273 19.10 -2.85 1.45
C ALA A 273 19.92 -3.03 0.17
N GLY A 274 19.35 -3.66 -0.87
CA GLY A 274 20.08 -4.04 -2.07
C GLY A 274 21.06 -5.19 -1.83
N ILE A 275 21.03 -5.83 -0.66
CA ILE A 275 21.94 -6.89 -0.22
C ILE A 275 21.13 -7.97 0.49
N ARG A 276 21.30 -9.22 0.07
CA ARG A 276 20.50 -10.39 0.47
C ARG A 276 20.48 -10.63 1.99
N PHE A 277 21.63 -10.61 2.66
CA PHE A 277 21.72 -10.92 4.10
C PHE A 277 20.99 -9.92 5.00
N MET A 278 20.74 -8.70 4.51
CA MET A 278 20.03 -7.66 5.25
C MET A 278 18.50 -7.79 5.17
N VAL A 279 17.97 -8.57 4.22
CA VAL A 279 16.52 -8.69 3.99
C VAL A 279 15.79 -9.22 5.22
N GLU A 280 16.30 -10.32 5.80
CA GLU A 280 15.68 -10.93 6.98
C GLU A 280 15.67 -9.99 8.20
N PRO A 281 16.80 -9.45 8.68
CA PRO A 281 16.77 -8.57 9.85
C PRO A 281 15.92 -7.31 9.65
N LEU A 282 15.90 -6.73 8.44
CA LEU A 282 15.06 -5.58 8.14
C LEU A 282 13.56 -5.95 8.06
N ALA A 283 13.23 -7.14 7.56
CA ALA A 283 11.86 -7.66 7.58
C ALA A 283 11.35 -7.81 9.03
N MET A 284 12.17 -8.40 9.92
CA MET A 284 11.83 -8.53 11.34
C MET A 284 11.63 -7.17 12.02
N ALA A 285 12.51 -6.20 11.74
CA ALA A 285 12.39 -4.83 12.25
C ALA A 285 11.11 -4.14 11.77
N ALA A 286 10.73 -4.34 10.51
CA ALA A 286 9.49 -3.79 9.95
C ALA A 286 8.23 -4.36 10.63
N ILE A 287 8.19 -5.67 10.90
CA ILE A 287 7.08 -6.30 11.64
C ILE A 287 6.99 -5.71 13.05
N ALA A 288 8.12 -5.63 13.76
CA ALA A 288 8.18 -5.07 15.11
C ALA A 288 7.75 -3.59 15.16
N ALA A 289 7.99 -2.83 14.09
CA ALA A 289 7.57 -1.44 13.96
C ALA A 289 6.08 -1.27 13.59
N GLY A 290 5.34 -2.36 13.32
CA GLY A 290 3.90 -2.34 13.05
C GLY A 290 3.51 -2.24 11.58
N ALA A 291 4.35 -2.74 10.66
CA ALA A 291 4.01 -2.86 9.25
C ALA A 291 2.80 -3.81 9.04
N ASP A 292 1.97 -3.51 8.05
CA ASP A 292 0.82 -4.34 7.64
C ASP A 292 1.22 -5.46 6.65
N GLY A 293 2.48 -5.50 6.24
CA GLY A 293 3.00 -6.55 5.36
C GLY A 293 4.41 -6.29 4.87
N LEU A 294 4.90 -7.23 4.09
CA LEU A 294 6.24 -7.20 3.49
C LEU A 294 6.16 -7.43 1.98
N MET A 295 7.11 -6.84 1.25
CA MET A 295 7.38 -7.16 -0.15
C MET A 295 8.81 -7.71 -0.26
N ILE A 296 8.95 -8.95 -0.71
CA ILE A 296 10.24 -9.66 -0.73
C ILE A 296 10.57 -10.11 -2.16
N GLU A 297 11.80 -9.87 -2.59
CA GLU A 297 12.30 -10.40 -3.86
C GLU A 297 12.84 -11.81 -3.70
N VAL A 298 12.31 -12.73 -4.54
CA VAL A 298 12.67 -14.14 -4.58
C VAL A 298 12.99 -14.53 -6.01
N HIS A 299 14.09 -15.23 -6.22
CA HIS A 299 14.52 -15.71 -7.54
C HIS A 299 15.07 -17.14 -7.41
N ASN A 300 14.69 -18.01 -8.34
CA ASN A 300 15.17 -19.42 -8.33
C ASN A 300 16.68 -19.55 -8.58
N ASN A 301 17.29 -18.57 -9.26
CA ASN A 301 18.75 -18.52 -9.46
C ASN A 301 19.23 -17.06 -9.40
N PRO A 302 19.41 -16.46 -8.21
CA PRO A 302 19.78 -15.05 -8.07
C PRO A 302 21.08 -14.64 -8.77
N GLU A 303 22.03 -15.57 -8.91
CA GLU A 303 23.33 -15.31 -9.56
C GLU A 303 23.20 -15.07 -11.08
N LYS A 304 22.13 -15.59 -11.68
CA LYS A 304 21.82 -15.42 -13.11
C LYS A 304 20.71 -14.40 -13.37
N ALA A 305 20.17 -13.79 -12.34
CA ALA A 305 19.08 -12.84 -12.47
C ALA A 305 19.49 -11.64 -13.37
N LEU A 306 18.63 -11.27 -14.31
CA LEU A 306 18.81 -10.12 -15.18
C LEU A 306 18.62 -8.78 -14.45
N CYS A 307 17.98 -8.83 -13.26
CA CYS A 307 17.69 -7.67 -12.44
C CYS A 307 17.74 -8.00 -10.94
N ASP A 308 18.46 -7.18 -10.18
CA ASP A 308 18.48 -7.15 -8.71
C ASP A 308 18.76 -8.50 -8.00
N GLY A 309 19.61 -9.36 -8.61
CA GLY A 309 19.98 -10.67 -8.06
C GLY A 309 20.69 -10.60 -6.70
N ALA A 310 21.46 -9.54 -6.45
CA ALA A 310 22.23 -9.37 -5.21
C ALA A 310 21.35 -9.29 -3.95
N GLN A 311 20.13 -8.85 -4.08
CA GLN A 311 19.16 -8.70 -2.98
C GLN A 311 18.09 -9.79 -2.95
N SER A 312 17.95 -10.57 -4.05
CA SER A 312 16.93 -11.62 -4.15
C SER A 312 17.28 -12.80 -3.24
N LEU A 313 16.30 -13.28 -2.49
CA LEU A 313 16.40 -14.53 -1.73
C LEU A 313 16.28 -15.73 -2.68
N THR A 314 16.89 -16.86 -2.33
CA THR A 314 16.51 -18.13 -2.94
C THR A 314 15.17 -18.63 -2.36
N PRO A 315 14.46 -19.56 -3.01
CA PRO A 315 13.24 -20.16 -2.46
C PRO A 315 13.42 -20.72 -1.04
N GLU A 316 14.55 -21.38 -0.76
CA GLU A 316 14.84 -21.95 0.56
C GLU A 316 15.05 -20.86 1.61
N MET A 317 15.75 -19.77 1.26
CA MET A 317 15.93 -18.64 2.15
C MET A 317 14.58 -17.96 2.44
N PHE A 318 13.73 -17.86 1.43
CA PHE A 318 12.39 -17.30 1.60
C PHE A 318 11.51 -18.17 2.50
N ASP A 319 11.52 -19.50 2.32
CA ASP A 319 10.81 -20.43 3.21
C ASP A 319 11.27 -20.30 4.67
N HIS A 320 12.60 -20.18 4.88
CA HIS A 320 13.15 -19.94 6.21
C HIS A 320 12.68 -18.60 6.81
N LEU A 321 12.69 -17.53 6.00
CA LEU A 321 12.18 -16.22 6.41
C LEU A 321 10.71 -16.31 6.80
N MET A 322 9.85 -16.94 5.98
CA MET A 322 8.42 -17.02 6.22
C MET A 322 8.08 -17.70 7.55
N LYS A 323 8.82 -18.76 7.94
CA LYS A 323 8.66 -19.42 9.25
C LYS A 323 8.93 -18.49 10.43
N LYS A 324 9.82 -17.49 10.26
CA LYS A 324 10.08 -16.44 11.26
C LYS A 324 9.03 -15.33 11.20
N VAL A 325 8.65 -14.93 10.00
CA VAL A 325 7.62 -13.90 9.76
C VAL A 325 6.32 -14.28 10.44
N ASP A 326 5.87 -15.53 10.29
CA ASP A 326 4.63 -16.02 10.89
C ASP A 326 4.65 -15.88 12.42
N LYS A 327 5.73 -16.35 13.06
CA LYS A 327 5.89 -16.24 14.52
C LYS A 327 5.99 -14.81 15.00
N ALA A 328 6.75 -13.97 14.28
CA ALA A 328 6.93 -12.57 14.65
C ALA A 328 5.63 -11.76 14.48
N ALA A 329 4.92 -11.96 13.38
CA ALA A 329 3.65 -11.30 13.14
C ALA A 329 2.62 -11.68 14.22
N ASP A 330 2.45 -12.95 14.53
CA ASP A 330 1.56 -13.43 15.59
C ASP A 330 1.92 -12.82 16.96
N PHE A 331 3.22 -12.80 17.30
CA PHE A 331 3.70 -12.24 18.56
C PHE A 331 3.42 -10.75 18.68
N PHE A 332 3.85 -9.93 17.72
CA PHE A 332 3.70 -8.47 17.80
C PHE A 332 2.23 -8.03 17.70
N HIS A 333 1.41 -8.73 16.91
CA HIS A 333 -0.02 -8.44 16.86
C HIS A 333 -0.73 -8.81 18.16
N SER A 334 -0.31 -9.88 18.84
CA SER A 334 -0.87 -10.23 20.16
C SER A 334 -0.57 -9.14 21.21
N LEU A 335 0.61 -8.54 21.16
CA LEU A 335 0.98 -7.43 22.05
C LEU A 335 0.14 -6.16 21.80
N ALA A 336 -0.26 -5.93 20.55
CA ALA A 336 -1.11 -4.80 20.19
C ALA A 336 -2.60 -5.03 20.47
N GLY A 337 -2.99 -6.17 21.04
CA GLY A 337 -4.39 -6.56 21.27
C GLY A 337 -5.17 -6.88 19.98
N ILE A 338 -4.48 -7.07 18.86
CA ILE A 338 -5.05 -7.38 17.55
C ILE A 338 -4.93 -8.89 17.31
N SER A 339 -6.06 -9.59 17.25
CA SER A 339 -6.10 -11.00 16.85
C SER A 339 -5.97 -11.12 15.34
N LEU A 340 -4.87 -11.70 14.85
CA LEU A 340 -4.68 -11.97 13.42
C LEU A 340 -5.64 -13.06 12.93
N LEU A 341 -6.56 -12.68 12.06
CA LEU A 341 -7.34 -13.64 11.27
C LEU A 341 -6.58 -14.01 10.01
N ARG A 342 -5.62 -14.95 10.12
CA ARG A 342 -5.06 -15.65 8.96
C ARG A 342 -5.97 -16.84 8.61
N LYS A 343 -6.99 -16.61 7.82
CA LYS A 343 -7.67 -17.68 7.07
C LYS A 343 -7.52 -17.33 5.60
N ASN A 344 -6.62 -18.02 4.91
CA ASN A 344 -6.62 -18.01 3.46
C ASN A 344 -7.93 -18.65 2.98
N PRO A 345 -8.81 -17.92 2.28
CA PRO A 345 -9.98 -18.54 1.67
C PRO A 345 -9.54 -19.47 0.53
N PRO A 346 -10.38 -20.46 0.18
CA PRO A 346 -10.15 -21.28 -0.99
C PRO A 346 -10.18 -20.41 -2.25
N PHE A 347 -9.38 -20.78 -3.23
CA PHE A 347 -9.07 -20.13 -4.50
C PHE A 347 -10.18 -19.29 -5.14
N CYS A 348 -9.83 -18.10 -5.66
CA CYS A 348 -10.60 -17.44 -6.72
C CYS A 348 -10.57 -18.31 -7.99
N GLN A 349 -11.73 -18.73 -8.49
CA GLN A 349 -11.90 -19.31 -9.81
C GLN A 349 -11.95 -18.21 -10.88
#